data_2e4bf326d8d4354caa75c6f136c7ae08
#
_entry.id   2e4bf326d8d4354caa75c6f136c7ae08
#
_cell.length_a   1.000
_cell.length_b   1.000
_cell.length_c   1.000
_cell.angle_alpha   90.00
_cell.angle_beta   90.00
_cell.angle_gamma   90.00
#
_symmetry.space_group_name_H-M   'P 1'
#
loop_
_entity.id
_entity.type
_entity.pdbx_description
1 polymer ?
#
loop_
_entity_poly.entity_id
_entity_poly.type
_entity_poly.pdbx_seq_one_letter_code
_entity_poly.pdbx_strand_id
1 'polypeptide(L)'
;MRPEALTPKQSWQLLQDDPRAVLVDIRSTMEYLFVGHPSSAVHVAWIDEPEWTVNPHFVTDVRKVMLGGATAHGEISGAPVILICRSGKRSIDAGSALLESGFSNVHQVDEGFEGDLDDHHHRTSVGGWRFHGLPWEQC
;
A
#
# COMPACT_ATOMS: atom_id res chain seq x y z
N MET A 1 9.43 0.72 -15.43
CA MET A 1 8.34 1.61 -14.94
C MET A 1 8.30 1.55 -13.42
N ARG A 2 8.00 2.67 -12.81
CA ARG A 2 7.94 2.76 -11.33
C ARG A 2 6.63 3.42 -10.92
N PRO A 3 6.03 3.02 -9.78
CA PRO A 3 4.84 3.69 -9.26
C PRO A 3 5.15 5.14 -8.88
N GLU A 4 4.15 6.01 -8.97
CA GLU A 4 4.29 7.39 -8.54
C GLU A 4 4.39 7.46 -7.02
N ALA A 5 5.41 8.15 -6.52
CA ALA A 5 5.61 8.31 -5.07
C ALA A 5 4.70 9.43 -4.53
N LEU A 6 3.94 9.12 -3.49
CA LEU A 6 3.13 10.10 -2.76
C LEU A 6 3.55 10.10 -1.30
N THR A 7 3.49 11.26 -0.66
CA THR A 7 3.65 11.34 0.79
C THR A 7 2.45 10.67 1.47
N PRO A 8 2.55 10.30 2.77
CA PRO A 8 1.39 9.77 3.49
C PRO A 8 0.17 10.68 3.42
N LYS A 9 0.36 11.99 3.59
CA LYS A 9 -0.76 12.94 3.53
C LYS A 9 -1.35 13.09 2.14
N GLN A 10 -0.53 13.08 1.10
CA GLN A 10 -1.00 13.08 -0.29
C GLN A 10 -1.80 11.81 -0.61
N SER A 11 -1.34 10.67 -0.11
CA SER A 11 -2.02 9.38 -0.28
C SER A 11 -3.39 9.41 0.40
N TRP A 12 -3.45 9.91 1.62
CA TRP A 12 -4.71 10.09 2.34
C TRP A 12 -5.66 11.02 1.59
N GLN A 13 -5.15 12.13 1.06
CA GLN A 13 -5.96 13.07 0.29
C GLN A 13 -6.53 12.43 -0.98
N LEU A 14 -5.74 11.65 -1.69
CA LEU A 14 -6.22 10.94 -2.89
C LEU A 14 -7.34 9.96 -2.54
N LEU A 15 -7.23 9.25 -1.42
CA LEU A 15 -8.29 8.36 -0.95
C LEU A 15 -9.58 9.12 -0.62
N GLN A 16 -9.48 10.36 -0.13
CA GLN A 16 -10.66 11.18 0.14
C GLN A 16 -11.27 11.75 -1.15
N ASP A 17 -10.44 12.12 -2.12
CA ASP A 17 -10.87 12.78 -3.33
C ASP A 17 -11.46 11.82 -4.38
N ASP A 18 -10.95 10.59 -4.45
CA ASP A 18 -11.40 9.61 -5.44
C ASP A 18 -11.96 8.37 -4.73
N PRO A 19 -13.30 8.16 -4.75
CA PRO A 19 -13.90 7.00 -4.09
C PRO A 19 -13.52 5.66 -4.71
N ARG A 20 -12.91 5.65 -5.90
CA ARG A 20 -12.42 4.43 -6.55
C ARG A 20 -11.02 4.05 -6.09
N ALA A 21 -10.30 4.98 -5.44
CA ALA A 21 -8.94 4.74 -4.97
C ALA A 21 -8.93 3.68 -3.88
N VAL A 22 -7.98 2.75 -3.97
CA VAL A 22 -7.81 1.68 -2.98
C VAL A 22 -6.39 1.73 -2.44
N LEU A 23 -6.28 1.69 -1.12
CA LEU A 23 -5.00 1.57 -0.41
C LEU A 23 -4.75 0.10 -0.15
N VAL A 24 -3.66 -0.43 -0.69
CA VAL A 24 -3.29 -1.85 -0.54
C VAL A 24 -2.05 -1.94 0.32
N ASP A 25 -2.19 -2.58 1.48
CA ASP A 25 -1.06 -2.88 2.36
C ASP A 25 -0.40 -4.18 1.88
N ILE A 26 0.85 -4.08 1.44
CA ILE A 26 1.57 -5.20 0.82
C ILE A 26 2.55 -5.88 1.75
N ARG A 27 2.53 -5.51 3.04
CA ARG A 27 3.42 -6.10 4.04
C ARG A 27 3.01 -7.53 4.39
N SER A 28 3.86 -8.20 5.17
CA SER A 28 3.54 -9.54 5.65
C SER A 28 2.29 -9.52 6.55
N THR A 29 1.67 -10.67 6.71
CA THR A 29 0.49 -10.84 7.57
C THR A 29 0.78 -10.41 9.00
N MET A 30 1.96 -10.76 9.54
CA MET A 30 2.34 -10.38 10.91
C MET A 30 2.49 -8.86 11.04
N GLU A 31 3.10 -8.20 10.07
CA GLU A 31 3.21 -6.74 10.10
C GLU A 31 1.82 -6.10 10.08
N TYR A 32 0.96 -6.53 9.18
CA TYR A 32 -0.39 -6.01 9.03
C TYR A 32 -1.20 -6.14 10.32
N LEU A 33 -1.17 -7.32 10.95
CA LEU A 33 -1.98 -7.60 12.14
C LEU A 33 -1.38 -6.98 13.41
N PHE A 34 -0.09 -7.22 13.67
CA PHE A 34 0.51 -6.92 14.98
C PHE A 34 1.18 -5.56 15.07
N VAL A 35 1.82 -5.11 14.02
CA VAL A 35 2.37 -3.75 13.99
C VAL A 35 1.26 -2.73 13.78
N GLY A 36 0.24 -3.11 13.05
CA GLY A 36 -0.89 -2.27 12.71
C GLY A 36 -0.92 -1.94 11.22
N HIS A 37 -2.01 -1.34 10.79
CA HIS A 37 -2.23 -1.01 9.38
C HIS A 37 -3.14 0.23 9.27
N PRO A 38 -3.11 0.93 8.13
CA PRO A 38 -4.09 2.00 7.89
C PRO A 38 -5.51 1.44 7.96
N SER A 39 -6.42 2.16 8.61
CA SER A 39 -7.79 1.67 8.86
C SER A 39 -8.56 1.34 7.57
N SER A 40 -8.25 2.02 6.46
CA SER A 40 -8.91 1.82 5.17
C SER A 40 -8.17 0.86 4.23
N ALA A 41 -7.05 0.28 4.66
CA ALA A 41 -6.24 -0.56 3.79
C ALA A 41 -6.85 -1.96 3.59
N VAL A 42 -6.68 -2.47 2.37
CA VAL A 42 -6.93 -3.87 2.04
C VAL A 42 -5.57 -4.59 2.04
N HIS A 43 -5.49 -5.76 2.64
CA HIS A 43 -4.24 -6.50 2.72
C HIS A 43 -4.07 -7.46 1.55
N VAL A 44 -3.01 -7.25 0.76
CA VAL A 44 -2.54 -8.18 -0.27
C VAL A 44 -1.02 -8.24 -0.15
N ALA A 45 -0.50 -9.30 0.46
CA ALA A 45 0.93 -9.41 0.69
C ALA A 45 1.72 -9.57 -0.60
N TRP A 46 2.83 -8.80 -0.73
CA TRP A 46 3.81 -8.95 -1.78
C TRP A 46 4.79 -10.09 -1.43
N ILE A 47 5.29 -10.06 -0.19
CA ILE A 47 6.13 -11.10 0.40
C ILE A 47 5.56 -11.43 1.78
N ASP A 48 5.35 -12.73 2.06
CA ASP A 48 4.72 -13.16 3.32
C ASP A 48 5.36 -14.42 3.87
N GLU A 49 5.10 -14.71 5.15
CA GLU A 49 5.49 -15.97 5.76
C GLU A 49 4.70 -17.13 5.12
N PRO A 50 5.18 -18.37 5.20
CA PRO A 50 6.44 -18.81 5.77
C PRO A 50 7.61 -18.79 4.78
N GLU A 51 7.34 -18.67 3.48
CA GLU A 51 8.37 -18.84 2.46
C GLU A 51 9.23 -17.58 2.25
N TRP A 52 8.68 -16.41 2.52
CA TRP A 52 9.32 -15.10 2.29
C TRP A 52 9.75 -14.90 0.83
N THR A 53 8.93 -15.39 -0.09
CA THR A 53 9.12 -15.18 -1.53
C THR A 53 8.03 -14.28 -2.08
N VAL A 54 8.27 -13.71 -3.26
CA VAL A 54 7.28 -12.87 -3.92
C VAL A 54 6.03 -13.70 -4.23
N ASN A 55 4.88 -13.16 -3.85
CA ASN A 55 3.58 -13.78 -4.10
C ASN A 55 3.31 -13.83 -5.61
N PRO A 56 3.27 -15.02 -6.23
CA PRO A 56 3.04 -15.13 -7.67
C PRO A 56 1.64 -14.72 -8.10
N HIS A 57 0.71 -14.59 -7.15
CA HIS A 57 -0.68 -14.19 -7.40
C HIS A 57 -0.94 -12.73 -7.06
N PHE A 58 0.10 -11.94 -6.75
CA PHE A 58 -0.07 -10.58 -6.27
C PHE A 58 -0.89 -9.72 -7.25
N VAL A 59 -0.51 -9.72 -8.52
CA VAL A 59 -1.21 -8.93 -9.54
C VAL A 59 -2.68 -9.35 -9.66
N THR A 60 -2.94 -10.65 -9.67
CA THR A 60 -4.29 -11.20 -9.75
C THR A 60 -5.12 -10.79 -8.53
N ASP A 61 -4.54 -10.86 -7.34
CA ASP A 61 -5.22 -10.53 -6.09
C ASP A 61 -5.54 -9.03 -6.03
N VAL A 62 -4.61 -8.17 -6.45
CA VAL A 62 -4.86 -6.72 -6.53
C VAL A 62 -5.96 -6.44 -7.55
N ARG A 63 -5.93 -7.12 -8.70
CA ARG A 63 -6.97 -6.95 -9.73
C ARG A 63 -8.35 -7.31 -9.18
N LYS A 64 -8.46 -8.38 -8.39
CA LYS A 64 -9.72 -8.76 -7.74
C LYS A 64 -10.22 -7.70 -6.76
N VAL A 65 -9.32 -7.11 -5.99
CA VAL A 65 -9.65 -6.02 -5.07
C VAL A 65 -10.21 -4.82 -5.84
N MET A 66 -9.57 -4.45 -6.95
CA MET A 66 -10.02 -3.33 -7.78
C MET A 66 -11.37 -3.61 -8.44
N LEU A 67 -11.62 -4.86 -8.86
CA LEU A 67 -12.92 -5.25 -9.43
C LEU A 67 -14.05 -5.13 -8.38
N GLY A 68 -13.78 -5.47 -7.12
CA GLY A 68 -14.72 -5.27 -6.03
C GLY A 68 -15.07 -3.80 -5.84
N GLY A 69 -14.05 -2.93 -5.94
CA GLY A 69 -14.24 -1.48 -5.90
C GLY A 69 -15.06 -0.95 -7.07
N ALA A 70 -14.84 -1.49 -8.27
CA ALA A 70 -15.60 -1.11 -9.47
C ALA A 70 -17.08 -1.40 -9.33
N THR A 71 -17.44 -2.54 -8.74
CA THR A 71 -18.83 -2.92 -8.49
C THR A 71 -19.54 -1.87 -7.64
N ALA A 72 -18.84 -1.29 -6.67
CA ALA A 72 -19.41 -0.29 -5.76
C ALA A 72 -19.41 1.13 -6.36
N HIS A 73 -18.44 1.48 -7.20
CA HIS A 73 -18.19 2.87 -7.63
C HIS A 73 -18.08 3.06 -9.15
N GLY A 74 -18.40 2.06 -9.97
CA GLY A 74 -18.34 2.12 -11.42
C GLY A 74 -17.05 1.53 -12.00
N GLU A 75 -16.51 2.15 -13.06
CA GLU A 75 -15.36 1.60 -13.76
C GLU A 75 -14.06 1.64 -12.95
N ILE A 76 -13.24 0.58 -13.07
CA ILE A 76 -11.92 0.51 -12.47
C ILE A 76 -10.82 1.04 -13.39
N SER A 77 -11.08 1.21 -14.67
CA SER A 77 -10.08 1.71 -15.62
C SER A 77 -9.58 3.08 -15.14
N GLY A 78 -8.28 3.17 -14.86
CA GLY A 78 -7.68 4.38 -14.34
C GLY A 78 -7.94 4.67 -12.86
N ALA A 79 -8.64 3.79 -12.14
CA ALA A 79 -8.84 3.95 -10.70
C ALA A 79 -7.48 3.87 -9.98
N PRO A 80 -7.19 4.78 -9.03
CA PRO A 80 -5.90 4.78 -8.35
C PRO A 80 -5.73 3.57 -7.44
N VAL A 81 -4.60 2.88 -7.55
CA VAL A 81 -4.15 1.92 -6.55
C VAL A 81 -2.92 2.48 -5.87
N ILE A 82 -2.95 2.51 -4.54
CA ILE A 82 -1.89 3.07 -3.71
C ILE A 82 -1.32 1.94 -2.86
N LEU A 83 -0.03 1.65 -3.02
CA LEU A 83 0.62 0.58 -2.27
C LEU A 83 1.34 1.15 -1.05
N ILE A 84 1.24 0.48 0.07
CA ILE A 84 1.96 0.85 1.29
C ILE A 84 2.74 -0.35 1.83
N CYS A 85 4.02 -0.12 2.13
CA CYS A 85 4.85 -1.10 2.80
C CYS A 85 5.41 -0.50 4.10
N ARG A 86 6.52 -1.03 4.62
CA ARG A 86 7.04 -0.54 5.91
C ARG A 86 7.65 0.84 5.80
N SER A 87 8.51 1.07 4.79
CA SER A 87 9.27 2.32 4.65
C SER A 87 9.36 2.83 3.20
N GLY A 88 8.57 2.26 2.28
CA GLY A 88 8.51 2.73 0.89
C GLY A 88 9.42 2.02 -0.09
N LYS A 89 10.05 0.91 0.29
CA LYS A 89 10.99 0.19 -0.58
C LYS A 89 10.35 -0.98 -1.34
N ARG A 90 9.67 -1.89 -0.64
CA ARG A 90 9.00 -3.03 -1.28
C ARG A 90 7.92 -2.61 -2.26
N SER A 91 7.25 -1.50 -1.98
CA SER A 91 6.17 -0.98 -2.82
C SER A 91 6.64 -0.50 -4.19
N ILE A 92 7.93 -0.18 -4.36
CA ILE A 92 8.48 0.18 -5.67
C ILE A 92 8.44 -1.05 -6.61
N ASP A 93 8.93 -2.19 -6.13
CA ASP A 93 8.96 -3.42 -6.93
C ASP A 93 7.54 -3.95 -7.20
N ALA A 94 6.70 -3.96 -6.17
CA ALA A 94 5.32 -4.39 -6.30
C ALA A 94 4.55 -3.49 -7.28
N GLY A 95 4.74 -2.19 -7.20
CA GLY A 95 4.11 -1.23 -8.11
C GLY A 95 4.58 -1.40 -9.55
N SER A 96 5.89 -1.68 -9.75
CA SER A 96 6.43 -1.96 -11.07
C SER A 96 5.79 -3.20 -11.68
N ALA A 97 5.56 -4.24 -10.88
CA ALA A 97 4.88 -5.45 -11.35
C ALA A 97 3.45 -5.17 -11.82
N LEU A 98 2.73 -4.31 -11.11
CA LEU A 98 1.38 -3.90 -11.52
C LEU A 98 1.41 -3.13 -12.83
N LEU A 99 2.32 -2.17 -12.97
CA LEU A 99 2.47 -1.38 -14.20
C LEU A 99 2.81 -2.26 -15.41
N GLU A 100 3.72 -3.21 -15.23
CA GLU A 100 4.09 -4.16 -16.29
C GLU A 100 2.93 -5.07 -16.69
N SER A 101 1.96 -5.25 -15.81
CA SER A 101 0.78 -6.09 -16.05
C SER A 101 -0.42 -5.30 -16.57
N GLY A 102 -0.24 -4.03 -16.93
CA GLY A 102 -1.26 -3.22 -17.58
C GLY A 102 -2.00 -2.24 -16.68
N PHE A 103 -1.68 -2.16 -15.41
CA PHE A 103 -2.23 -1.12 -14.53
C PHE A 103 -1.69 0.25 -14.97
N SER A 104 -2.53 1.28 -14.94
CA SER A 104 -2.18 2.60 -15.46
C SER A 104 -2.04 3.70 -14.39
N ASN A 105 -2.58 3.49 -13.19
CA ASN A 105 -2.62 4.52 -12.16
C ASN A 105 -2.15 3.93 -10.83
N VAL A 106 -0.83 3.76 -10.72
CA VAL A 106 -0.20 3.07 -9.59
C VAL A 106 0.68 4.05 -8.81
N HIS A 107 0.40 4.16 -7.53
CA HIS A 107 1.11 5.01 -6.58
C HIS A 107 1.68 4.18 -5.44
N GLN A 108 2.63 4.75 -4.72
CA GLN A 108 3.12 4.15 -3.48
C GLN A 108 3.30 5.22 -2.41
N VAL A 109 3.11 4.84 -1.16
CA VAL A 109 3.37 5.72 -0.03
C VAL A 109 4.88 5.70 0.23
N ASP A 110 5.55 6.79 -0.06
CA ASP A 110 7.02 6.85 -0.09
C ASP A 110 7.68 6.64 1.28
N GLU A 111 6.98 6.99 2.36
CA GLU A 111 7.47 6.76 3.73
C GLU A 111 6.99 5.43 4.32
N GLY A 112 6.00 4.79 3.70
CA GLY A 112 5.40 3.58 4.22
C GLY A 112 4.58 3.79 5.49
N PHE A 113 4.32 2.69 6.20
CA PHE A 113 3.54 2.74 7.43
C PHE A 113 4.35 3.20 8.63
N GLU A 114 5.61 2.74 8.75
CA GLU A 114 6.47 2.98 9.90
C GLU A 114 7.56 4.02 9.66
N GLY A 115 7.83 4.35 8.40
CA GLY A 115 8.92 5.27 8.05
C GLY A 115 10.31 4.66 8.17
N ASP A 116 11.31 5.52 8.00
CA ASP A 116 12.70 5.11 8.13
C ASP A 116 13.13 4.99 9.59
N LEU A 117 14.23 4.28 9.81
CA LEU A 117 14.88 4.22 11.12
C LEU A 117 15.51 5.59 11.46
N ASP A 118 15.38 5.98 12.71
CA ASP A 118 16.12 7.13 13.23
C ASP A 118 17.52 6.71 13.69
N ASP A 119 18.26 7.66 14.30
CA ASP A 119 19.64 7.42 14.77
C ASP A 119 19.71 6.38 15.90
N HIS A 120 18.59 6.07 16.54
CA HIS A 120 18.49 5.07 17.60
C HIS A 120 17.89 3.75 17.12
N HIS A 121 17.78 3.58 15.78
CA HIS A 121 17.15 2.39 15.17
C HIS A 121 15.69 2.22 15.56
N HIS A 122 14.96 3.32 15.73
CA HIS A 122 13.52 3.30 15.94
C HIS A 122 12.78 3.79 14.69
N ARG A 123 11.65 3.18 14.41
CA ARG A 123 10.73 3.64 13.35
C ARG A 123 9.60 4.48 13.95
N THR A 124 8.86 5.16 13.09
CA THR A 124 7.73 6.02 13.47
C THR A 124 8.16 7.23 14.32
N SER A 125 9.40 7.63 14.20
CA SER A 125 9.93 8.80 14.89
C SER A 125 10.33 9.93 13.94
N VAL A 126 10.47 9.63 12.63
CA VAL A 126 10.85 10.61 11.61
C VAL A 126 9.92 10.60 10.41
N GLY A 127 9.09 9.60 10.24
CA GLY A 127 8.17 9.50 9.12
C GLY A 127 7.23 8.30 9.22
N GLY A 128 6.41 8.14 8.19
CA GLY A 128 5.45 7.04 8.06
C GLY A 128 4.01 7.46 8.30
N TRP A 129 3.08 6.61 7.86
CA TRP A 129 1.64 6.84 7.99
C TRP A 129 1.25 7.16 9.43
N ARG A 130 1.70 6.33 10.39
CA ARG A 130 1.42 6.54 11.82
C ARG A 130 2.02 7.83 12.36
N PHE A 131 3.25 8.14 11.95
CA PHE A 131 3.95 9.35 12.39
C PHE A 131 3.15 10.60 12.08
N HIS A 132 2.51 10.63 10.92
CA HIS A 132 1.72 11.78 10.47
C HIS A 132 0.30 11.82 11.05
N GLY A 133 -0.02 10.91 11.95
CA GLY A 133 -1.31 10.92 12.65
C GLY A 133 -2.50 10.48 11.80
N LEU A 134 -2.26 9.79 10.69
CA LEU A 134 -3.34 9.30 9.83
C LEU A 134 -4.01 8.07 10.45
N PRO A 135 -5.28 7.78 10.12
CA PRO A 135 -6.03 6.70 10.77
C PRO A 135 -5.40 5.32 10.60
N TRP A 136 -5.21 4.60 11.70
CA TRP A 136 -4.66 3.27 11.71
C TRP A 136 -5.21 2.45 12.87
N GLU A 137 -5.08 1.13 12.78
CA GLU A 137 -5.58 0.21 13.80
C GLU A 137 -4.69 -1.03 13.91
N GLN A 138 -4.85 -1.78 15.00
CA GLN A 138 -4.19 -3.07 15.25
C GLN A 138 -5.26 -4.12 15.57
N CYS A 139 -4.91 -5.38 15.45
CA CYS A 139 -5.80 -6.44 15.91
C CYS A 139 -5.72 -6.60 17.42
#